data_a51c080979fa7b82eb4102971fb73ebd
#
_entry.id   a51c080979fa7b82eb4102971fb73ebd
#
_cell.length_a   1.000
_cell.length_b   1.000
_cell.length_c   1.000
_cell.angle_alpha   90.00
_cell.angle_beta   90.00
_cell.angle_gamma   90.00
#
_symmetry.space_group_name_H-M   'P 1'
#
loop_
_entity.id
_entity.type
_entity.pdbx_description
1 polymer ?
#
loop_
_entity_poly.entity_id
_entity_poly.type
_entity_poly.pdbx_seq_one_letter_code
_entity_poly.pdbx_strand_id
1 'polypeptide(L)'
;MKMRNTQQGFTLIELVVVIVILGILAATALPKFIDMSGEASQAAVDGVAGSLSSASAINYAALKAGTAGSVAINNGTTVCTNAILATLLQNGVMTTGYTASGTAPCSAGAVASCTITGSNSKTATASIVCTN
;
A
#
# COMPACT_ATOMS: atom_id res chain seq x y z
N MET A 1 19.88 -26.41 57.46
CA MET A 1 18.46 -26.08 57.25
C MET A 1 18.12 -26.32 55.76
N LYS A 2 17.32 -27.37 55.48
CA LYS A 2 17.03 -27.77 54.07
C LYS A 2 15.72 -27.12 53.68
N MET A 3 15.77 -26.12 52.80
CA MET A 3 14.56 -25.50 52.23
C MET A 3 13.84 -26.53 51.33
N ARG A 4 12.61 -26.87 51.70
CA ARG A 4 11.73 -27.70 50.87
C ARG A 4 11.11 -26.78 49.85
N ASN A 5 11.55 -26.85 48.59
CA ASN A 5 10.84 -26.25 47.45
C ASN A 5 9.50 -26.95 47.31
N THR A 6 8.41 -26.29 47.65
CA THR A 6 7.06 -26.72 47.30
C THR A 6 6.83 -26.40 45.80
N GLN A 7 7.04 -27.39 44.97
CA GLN A 7 6.60 -27.29 43.55
C GLN A 7 5.08 -27.47 43.52
N GLN A 8 4.36 -26.38 43.25
CA GLN A 8 2.94 -26.44 42.96
C GLN A 8 2.79 -26.77 41.49
N GLY A 9 2.22 -27.91 41.16
CA GLY A 9 1.88 -28.31 39.80
C GLY A 9 0.50 -27.79 39.43
N PHE A 10 0.32 -27.47 38.15
CA PHE A 10 -1.00 -27.15 37.58
C PHE A 10 -1.94 -28.35 37.65
N THR A 11 -3.20 -28.11 37.96
CA THR A 11 -4.22 -29.16 37.91
C THR A 11 -4.66 -29.40 36.44
N LEU A 12 -5.07 -30.62 36.16
CA LEU A 12 -5.57 -30.95 34.78
C LEU A 12 -6.77 -30.10 34.42
N ILE A 13 -7.65 -29.77 35.37
CA ILE A 13 -8.82 -28.94 35.13
C ILE A 13 -8.45 -27.48 34.76
N GLU A 14 -7.43 -26.90 35.38
CA GLU A 14 -6.95 -25.56 35.00
C GLU A 14 -6.45 -25.51 33.58
N LEU A 15 -5.72 -26.53 33.14
CA LEU A 15 -5.24 -26.61 31.76
C LEU A 15 -6.41 -26.75 30.77
N VAL A 16 -7.38 -27.64 31.05
CA VAL A 16 -8.54 -27.86 30.18
C VAL A 16 -9.40 -26.60 30.05
N VAL A 17 -9.65 -25.90 31.15
CA VAL A 17 -10.44 -24.65 31.12
C VAL A 17 -9.74 -23.59 30.27
N VAL A 18 -8.44 -23.44 30.40
CA VAL A 18 -7.67 -22.47 29.60
C VAL A 18 -7.76 -22.78 28.11
N ILE A 19 -7.55 -24.01 27.69
CA ILE A 19 -7.61 -24.36 26.25
C ILE A 19 -9.02 -24.20 25.67
N VAL A 20 -10.08 -24.48 26.46
CA VAL A 20 -11.45 -24.26 26.02
C VAL A 20 -11.74 -22.77 25.83
N ILE A 21 -11.34 -21.91 26.78
CA ILE A 21 -11.52 -20.46 26.67
C ILE A 21 -10.73 -19.91 25.49
N LEU A 22 -9.46 -20.33 25.33
CA LEU A 22 -8.64 -19.92 24.18
C LEU A 22 -9.23 -20.38 22.86
N GLY A 23 -9.81 -21.58 22.79
CA GLY A 23 -10.50 -22.08 21.60
C GLY A 23 -11.68 -21.22 21.18
N ILE A 24 -12.54 -20.82 22.15
CA ILE A 24 -13.68 -19.94 21.88
C ILE A 24 -13.19 -18.56 21.41
N LEU A 25 -12.21 -17.98 22.08
CA LEU A 25 -11.65 -16.68 21.72
C LEU A 25 -10.99 -16.71 20.32
N ALA A 26 -10.25 -17.76 20.01
CA ALA A 26 -9.62 -17.92 18.70
C ALA A 26 -10.68 -18.00 17.57
N ALA A 27 -11.77 -18.74 17.79
CA ALA A 27 -12.83 -18.88 16.80
C ALA A 27 -13.53 -17.53 16.46
N THR A 28 -13.64 -16.62 17.43
CA THR A 28 -14.24 -15.29 17.23
C THR A 28 -13.27 -14.25 16.72
N ALA A 29 -11.96 -14.36 17.05
CA ALA A 29 -10.94 -13.39 16.69
C ALA A 29 -10.46 -13.56 15.23
N LEU A 30 -10.36 -14.79 14.73
CA LEU A 30 -9.80 -15.07 13.42
C LEU A 30 -10.49 -14.33 12.25
N PRO A 31 -11.83 -14.32 12.13
CA PRO A 31 -12.52 -13.58 11.06
C PRO A 31 -12.17 -12.09 11.08
N LYS A 32 -12.08 -11.49 12.26
CA LYS A 32 -11.79 -10.07 12.43
C LYS A 32 -10.39 -9.68 11.94
N PHE A 33 -9.40 -10.54 12.14
CA PHE A 33 -8.04 -10.30 11.63
C PHE A 33 -7.96 -10.39 10.10
N ILE A 34 -8.74 -11.25 9.47
CA ILE A 34 -8.80 -11.36 8.00
C ILE A 34 -9.37 -10.07 7.40
N ASP A 35 -10.45 -9.53 7.97
CA ASP A 35 -11.04 -8.27 7.52
C ASP A 35 -10.07 -7.09 7.64
N MET A 36 -9.36 -6.98 8.77
CA MET A 36 -8.34 -5.94 8.96
C MET A 36 -7.19 -6.02 7.96
N SER A 37 -6.80 -7.21 7.53
CA SER A 37 -5.76 -7.37 6.49
C SER A 37 -6.20 -6.81 5.15
N GLY A 38 -7.47 -6.97 4.79
CA GLY A 38 -8.06 -6.40 3.58
C GLY A 38 -8.09 -4.86 3.62
N GLU A 39 -8.50 -4.29 4.75
CA GLU A 39 -8.53 -2.84 4.97
C GLU A 39 -7.12 -2.23 4.97
N ALA A 40 -6.16 -2.88 5.62
CA ALA A 40 -4.76 -2.46 5.62
C ALA A 40 -4.16 -2.46 4.20
N SER A 41 -4.48 -3.48 3.40
CA SER A 41 -4.05 -3.54 2.00
C SER A 41 -4.68 -2.42 1.16
N GLN A 42 -5.95 -2.06 1.41
CA GLN A 42 -6.59 -0.93 0.74
C GLN A 42 -5.91 0.39 1.13
N ALA A 43 -5.72 0.65 2.41
CA ALA A 43 -5.05 1.86 2.88
C ALA A 43 -3.63 2.01 2.32
N ALA A 44 -2.90 0.90 2.17
CA ALA A 44 -1.57 0.90 1.59
C ALA A 44 -1.59 1.29 0.10
N VAL A 45 -2.51 0.74 -0.71
CA VAL A 45 -2.61 1.11 -2.12
C VAL A 45 -3.10 2.55 -2.31
N ASP A 46 -4.02 3.02 -1.45
CA ASP A 46 -4.47 4.42 -1.45
C ASP A 46 -3.30 5.38 -1.14
N GLY A 47 -2.43 5.01 -0.19
CA GLY A 47 -1.23 5.78 0.13
C GLY A 47 -0.26 5.88 -1.04
N VAL A 48 -0.03 4.79 -1.76
CA VAL A 48 0.83 4.78 -2.97
C VAL A 48 0.22 5.64 -4.08
N ALA A 49 -1.07 5.50 -4.35
CA ALA A 49 -1.77 6.31 -5.35
C ALA A 49 -1.74 7.81 -5.01
N GLY A 50 -1.94 8.15 -3.73
CA GLY A 50 -1.83 9.52 -3.24
C GLY A 50 -0.42 10.10 -3.39
N SER A 51 0.61 9.32 -3.09
CA SER A 51 2.00 9.75 -3.25
C SER A 51 2.36 10.01 -4.71
N LEU A 52 1.92 9.17 -5.64
CA LEU A 52 2.11 9.36 -7.08
C LEU A 52 1.38 10.61 -7.59
N SER A 53 0.15 10.83 -7.15
CA SER A 53 -0.63 12.01 -7.51
C SER A 53 0.07 13.30 -7.05
N SER A 54 0.55 13.32 -5.80
CA SER A 54 1.29 14.44 -5.24
C SER A 54 2.61 14.68 -5.96
N ALA A 55 3.38 13.62 -6.22
CA ALA A 55 4.65 13.70 -6.93
C ALA A 55 4.46 14.25 -8.36
N SER A 56 3.40 13.80 -9.04
CA SER A 56 3.03 14.28 -10.37
C SER A 56 2.68 15.77 -10.38
N ALA A 57 1.93 16.26 -9.40
CA ALA A 57 1.58 17.68 -9.29
C ALA A 57 2.84 18.54 -9.02
N ILE A 58 3.72 18.08 -8.14
CA ILE A 58 5.00 18.76 -7.85
C ILE A 58 5.88 18.78 -9.12
N ASN A 59 5.97 17.65 -9.83
CA ASN A 59 6.74 17.56 -11.08
C ASN A 59 6.21 18.54 -12.14
N TYR A 60 4.89 18.64 -12.30
CA TYR A 60 4.27 19.60 -13.21
C TYR A 60 4.62 21.04 -12.84
N ALA A 61 4.50 21.40 -11.56
CA ALA A 61 4.85 22.73 -11.07
C ALA A 61 6.34 23.04 -11.29
N ALA A 62 7.22 22.09 -11.02
CA ALA A 62 8.66 22.21 -11.24
C ALA A 62 9.02 22.43 -12.71
N LEU A 63 8.35 21.71 -13.62
CA LEU A 63 8.55 21.86 -15.06
C LEU A 63 8.10 23.25 -15.53
N LYS A 64 6.93 23.73 -15.07
CA LYS A 64 6.44 25.07 -15.42
C LYS A 64 7.31 26.19 -14.84
N ALA A 65 7.97 25.96 -13.72
CA ALA A 65 8.95 26.86 -13.14
C ALA A 65 10.34 26.80 -13.81
N GLY A 66 10.54 25.90 -14.77
CA GLY A 66 11.86 25.70 -15.43
C GLY A 66 12.92 25.10 -14.50
N THR A 67 12.53 24.39 -13.46
CA THR A 67 13.44 23.79 -12.47
C THR A 67 14.12 22.57 -13.06
N ALA A 68 15.45 22.48 -12.90
CA ALA A 68 16.23 21.31 -13.30
C ALA A 68 15.79 20.07 -12.52
N GLY A 69 15.73 18.91 -13.19
CA GLY A 69 15.33 17.64 -12.58
C GLY A 69 13.83 17.31 -12.70
N SER A 70 13.02 18.18 -13.30
CA SER A 70 11.64 17.84 -13.66
C SER A 70 11.62 16.83 -14.81
N VAL A 71 10.65 15.90 -14.75
CA VAL A 71 10.48 14.82 -15.74
C VAL A 71 9.34 15.16 -16.68
N ALA A 72 9.57 15.04 -17.97
CA ALA A 72 8.51 15.21 -18.97
C ALA A 72 7.61 13.97 -18.99
N ILE A 73 6.34 14.15 -18.63
CA ILE A 73 5.28 13.13 -18.73
C ILE A 73 4.43 13.44 -19.98
N ASN A 74 4.89 12.93 -21.10
CA ASN A 74 4.33 13.30 -22.41
C ASN A 74 4.13 12.09 -23.34
N ASN A 75 3.94 10.92 -22.80
CA ASN A 75 3.81 9.72 -23.60
C ASN A 75 2.41 9.65 -24.23
N GLY A 76 2.33 9.77 -25.54
CA GLY A 76 1.09 9.94 -26.31
C GLY A 76 0.05 8.83 -26.23
N THR A 77 0.39 7.65 -25.68
CA THR A 77 -0.54 6.51 -25.66
C THR A 77 -0.85 5.98 -24.28
N THR A 78 0.12 5.92 -23.36
CA THR A 78 -0.15 5.50 -21.99
C THR A 78 0.94 5.94 -21.02
N VAL A 79 0.56 6.69 -20.03
CA VAL A 79 1.46 7.10 -18.93
C VAL A 79 1.35 6.19 -17.70
N CYS A 80 0.35 5.32 -17.69
CA CYS A 80 0.04 4.43 -16.59
C CYS A 80 0.91 3.16 -16.61
N THR A 81 2.22 3.33 -16.65
CA THR A 81 3.18 2.21 -16.58
C THR A 81 4.10 2.38 -15.40
N ASN A 82 4.54 1.27 -14.80
CA ASN A 82 5.49 1.31 -13.70
C ASN A 82 6.77 2.09 -14.05
N ALA A 83 7.25 1.96 -15.29
CA ALA A 83 8.47 2.64 -15.74
C ALA A 83 8.31 4.18 -15.73
N ILE A 84 7.19 4.71 -16.20
CA ILE A 84 6.94 6.14 -16.24
C ILE A 84 6.64 6.67 -14.82
N LEU A 85 5.77 5.99 -14.07
CA LEU A 85 5.43 6.44 -12.72
C LEU A 85 6.60 6.35 -11.75
N ALA A 86 7.52 5.41 -11.97
CA ALA A 86 8.76 5.33 -11.21
C ALA A 86 9.61 6.60 -11.31
N THR A 87 9.63 7.26 -12.47
CA THR A 87 10.42 8.50 -12.66
C THR A 87 9.94 9.67 -11.80
N LEU A 88 8.69 9.63 -11.33
CA LEU A 88 8.13 10.63 -10.41
C LEU A 88 8.58 10.43 -8.96
N LEU A 89 9.11 9.25 -8.62
CA LEU A 89 9.53 8.91 -7.28
C LEU A 89 11.04 9.18 -7.13
N GLN A 90 11.44 9.61 -5.94
CA GLN A 90 12.83 9.98 -5.66
C GLN A 90 13.85 8.87 -5.96
N ASN A 91 13.45 7.61 -5.80
CA ASN A 91 14.31 6.46 -6.04
C ASN A 91 14.24 5.92 -7.48
N GLY A 92 13.41 6.49 -8.35
CA GLY A 92 13.22 6.02 -9.72
C GLY A 92 12.65 4.60 -9.83
N VAL A 93 12.04 4.06 -8.78
CA VAL A 93 11.50 2.70 -8.72
C VAL A 93 10.11 2.72 -8.10
N MET A 94 9.15 2.05 -8.73
CA MET A 94 7.85 1.78 -8.10
C MET A 94 8.04 0.87 -6.87
N THR A 95 7.29 1.15 -5.83
CA THR A 95 7.29 0.32 -4.63
C THR A 95 6.99 -1.14 -5.00
N THR A 96 7.82 -2.07 -4.52
CA THR A 96 7.66 -3.51 -4.78
C THR A 96 6.27 -4.00 -4.38
N GLY A 97 5.64 -4.81 -5.22
CA GLY A 97 4.30 -5.34 -4.99
C GLY A 97 3.16 -4.46 -5.51
N TYR A 98 3.48 -3.34 -6.17
CA TYR A 98 2.47 -2.49 -6.81
C TYR A 98 2.67 -2.45 -8.32
N THR A 99 1.55 -2.43 -9.05
CA THR A 99 1.53 -2.33 -10.51
C THR A 99 0.61 -1.21 -10.95
N ALA A 100 1.04 -0.46 -11.95
CA ALA A 100 0.24 0.57 -12.58
C ALA A 100 -0.33 0.07 -13.90
N SER A 101 -1.58 0.38 -14.16
CA SER A 101 -2.28 0.04 -15.39
C SER A 101 -3.26 1.13 -15.78
N GLY A 102 -3.67 1.14 -17.02
CA GLY A 102 -4.63 2.08 -17.58
C GLY A 102 -4.20 2.56 -18.96
N THR A 103 -5.16 2.99 -19.76
CA THR A 103 -4.95 3.61 -21.07
C THR A 103 -5.40 5.06 -20.97
N ALA A 104 -4.50 5.93 -20.56
CA ALA A 104 -4.78 7.34 -20.48
C ALA A 104 -3.85 8.11 -21.43
N PRO A 105 -4.36 8.67 -22.52
CA PRO A 105 -3.58 9.56 -23.36
C PRO A 105 -3.20 10.81 -22.58
N CYS A 106 -1.98 11.27 -22.77
CA CYS A 106 -1.43 12.42 -22.09
C CYS A 106 -1.34 13.59 -23.07
N SER A 107 -2.06 14.66 -22.79
CA SER A 107 -1.90 15.95 -23.47
C SER A 107 -1.60 17.03 -22.43
N ALA A 108 -1.01 18.13 -22.90
CA ALA A 108 -0.52 19.22 -22.02
C ALA A 108 -1.56 19.66 -20.99
N GLY A 109 -1.21 19.57 -19.71
CA GLY A 109 -2.07 19.99 -18.61
C GLY A 109 -3.26 19.07 -18.33
N ALA A 110 -3.46 18.00 -19.11
CA ALA A 110 -4.49 17.01 -18.84
C ALA A 110 -4.11 16.14 -17.62
N VAL A 111 -5.11 15.56 -16.99
CA VAL A 111 -4.92 14.61 -15.88
C VAL A 111 -5.26 13.22 -16.37
N ALA A 112 -4.28 12.35 -16.34
CA ALA A 112 -4.44 10.94 -16.64
C ALA A 112 -4.78 10.16 -15.35
N SER A 113 -5.81 9.32 -15.41
CA SER A 113 -6.21 8.47 -14.29
C SER A 113 -5.57 7.08 -14.43
N CYS A 114 -4.64 6.76 -13.55
CA CYS A 114 -3.95 5.47 -13.53
C CYS A 114 -4.46 4.60 -12.38
N THR A 115 -4.75 3.33 -12.67
CA THR A 115 -5.12 2.36 -11.65
C THR A 115 -3.85 1.75 -11.06
N ILE A 116 -3.68 1.89 -9.76
CA ILE A 116 -2.62 1.24 -8.99
C ILE A 116 -3.20 0.00 -8.34
N THR A 117 -2.60 -1.15 -8.58
CA THR A 117 -2.99 -2.42 -7.99
C THR A 117 -1.91 -2.86 -7.00
N GLY A 118 -2.31 -3.17 -5.79
CA GLY A 118 -1.45 -3.66 -4.71
C GLY A 118 -1.80 -5.07 -4.26
N SER A 119 -1.40 -5.42 -3.04
CA SER A 119 -1.67 -6.72 -2.42
C SER A 119 -3.18 -7.00 -2.34
N ASN A 120 -3.55 -8.29 -2.31
CA ASN A 120 -4.94 -8.75 -2.25
C ASN A 120 -5.84 -8.18 -3.36
N SER A 121 -5.27 -7.88 -4.54
CA SER A 121 -5.96 -7.26 -5.68
C SER A 121 -6.68 -5.95 -5.33
N LYS A 122 -6.23 -5.25 -4.30
CA LYS A 122 -6.75 -3.93 -3.94
C LYS A 122 -6.27 -2.89 -4.93
N THR A 123 -7.15 -1.96 -5.28
CA THR A 123 -6.86 -0.95 -6.30
C THR A 123 -7.16 0.45 -5.79
N ALA A 124 -6.39 1.42 -6.29
CA ALA A 124 -6.65 2.84 -6.09
C ALA A 124 -6.33 3.62 -7.36
N THR A 125 -6.88 4.80 -7.49
CA THR A 125 -6.65 5.68 -8.64
C THR A 125 -5.63 6.74 -8.31
N ALA A 126 -4.57 6.83 -9.12
CA ALA A 126 -3.61 7.92 -9.11
C ALA A 126 -3.90 8.91 -10.24
N SER A 127 -3.92 10.20 -9.93
CA SER A 127 -4.11 11.29 -10.88
C SER A 127 -2.76 11.83 -11.32
N ILE A 128 -2.39 11.60 -12.57
CA ILE A 128 -1.08 11.98 -13.12
C ILE A 128 -1.25 13.18 -14.05
N VAL A 129 -0.59 14.28 -13.71
CA VAL A 129 -0.64 15.52 -14.51
C VAL A 129 0.36 15.41 -15.66
N CYS A 130 -0.13 15.59 -16.86
CA CYS A 130 0.65 15.58 -18.08
C CYS A 130 1.38 16.90 -18.28
N THR A 131 2.63 16.84 -18.71
CA THR A 131 3.51 18.04 -18.80
C THR A 131 3.55 18.70 -20.16
N ASN A 132 3.14 17.98 -21.21
CA ASN A 132 3.08 18.47 -22.61
C ASN A 132 1.70 18.90 -23.00
#